data_2a8de79883068be4fbeaac43afb973f6
#
_entry.id   2a8de79883068be4fbeaac43afb973f6
#
_cell.length_a   1.000
_cell.length_b   1.000
_cell.length_c   1.000
_cell.angle_alpha   90.00
_cell.angle_beta   90.00
_cell.angle_gamma   90.00
#
_symmetry.space_group_name_H-M   'P 1'
#
loop_
_entity.id
_entity.type
_entity.pdbx_description
1 polymer ?
#
loop_
_entity_poly.entity_id
_entity_poly.type
_entity_poly.pdbx_seq_one_letter_code
_entity_poly.pdbx_strand_id
1 'polypeptide(L)'
;CLDADWIRRLVHLKLAMVGLEPAHGKLMPAELSGGMVKRVALARALALEPELLLLDEPTAGLDPDRSQNFVELVGDLQRELGLTVVMVTHDLHTLAGLATHVAVLADQHIIAFGPKAEVMTVDHPFVTGFFGADRRKLL
;
A
#
# COMPACT_ATOMS: atom_id res chain seq x y z
N CYS A 1 20.35 -22.67 12.39
CA CYS A 1 20.30 -22.30 10.97
C CYS A 1 19.05 -22.93 10.38
N LEU A 2 18.21 -22.17 9.69
CA LEU A 2 17.04 -22.73 9.01
C LEU A 2 17.53 -23.60 7.83
N ASP A 3 16.88 -24.73 7.63
CA ASP A 3 17.14 -25.61 6.49
C ASP A 3 16.76 -24.91 5.18
N ALA A 4 17.52 -25.15 4.11
CA ALA A 4 17.30 -24.53 2.79
C ALA A 4 15.90 -24.82 2.22
N ASP A 5 15.34 -26.00 2.50
CA ASP A 5 13.99 -26.35 2.10
C ASP A 5 12.92 -25.56 2.87
N TRP A 6 13.14 -25.31 4.15
CA TRP A 6 12.28 -24.43 4.95
C TRP A 6 12.28 -22.99 4.42
N ILE A 7 13.47 -22.45 4.14
CA ILE A 7 13.60 -21.10 3.56
C ILE A 7 12.83 -21.01 2.24
N ARG A 8 12.98 -22.01 1.35
CA ARG A 8 12.28 -22.04 0.07
C ARG A 8 10.75 -22.05 0.25
N ARG A 9 10.23 -22.85 1.19
CA ARG A 9 8.80 -22.90 1.51
C ARG A 9 8.28 -21.57 2.03
N LEU A 10 9.03 -20.91 2.92
CA LEU A 10 8.67 -19.57 3.43
C LEU A 10 8.65 -18.53 2.31
N VAL A 11 9.63 -18.54 1.42
CA VAL A 11 9.64 -17.64 0.24
C VAL A 11 8.40 -17.88 -0.62
N HIS A 12 8.08 -19.12 -0.95
CA HIS A 12 6.88 -19.44 -1.73
C HIS A 12 5.60 -18.99 -1.03
N LEU A 13 5.51 -19.17 0.29
CA LEU A 13 4.37 -18.69 1.08
C LEU A 13 4.22 -17.16 0.97
N LYS A 14 5.32 -16.41 1.20
CA LYS A 14 5.28 -14.93 1.14
C LYS A 14 4.97 -14.42 -0.28
N LEU A 15 5.44 -15.11 -1.33
CA LEU A 15 5.05 -14.79 -2.71
C LEU A 15 3.56 -15.08 -2.98
N ALA A 16 3.05 -16.21 -2.51
CA ALA A 16 1.64 -16.55 -2.65
C ALA A 16 0.72 -15.54 -1.93
N MET A 17 1.11 -15.05 -0.73
CA MET A 17 0.37 -14.02 0.02
C MET A 17 0.18 -12.73 -0.78
N VAL A 18 1.10 -12.41 -1.69
CA VAL A 18 0.99 -11.22 -2.55
C VAL A 18 0.48 -11.54 -3.96
N GLY A 19 -0.09 -12.73 -4.17
CA GLY A 19 -0.67 -13.16 -5.44
C GLY A 19 0.37 -13.45 -6.53
N LEU A 20 1.57 -13.88 -6.15
CA LEU A 20 2.61 -14.33 -7.09
C LEU A 20 2.76 -15.85 -7.04
N GLU A 21 2.93 -16.46 -8.22
CA GLU A 21 3.18 -17.90 -8.34
C GLU A 21 4.62 -18.24 -7.95
N PRO A 22 4.88 -19.48 -7.49
CA PRO A 22 6.24 -19.94 -7.16
C PRO A 22 7.25 -19.80 -8.32
N ALA A 23 6.78 -19.88 -9.57
CA ALA A 23 7.60 -19.71 -10.76
C ALA A 23 8.24 -18.31 -10.82
N HIS A 24 7.53 -17.27 -10.35
CA HIS A 24 8.02 -15.89 -10.32
C HIS A 24 9.22 -15.71 -9.37
N GLY A 25 9.35 -16.56 -8.35
CA GLY A 25 10.50 -16.53 -7.43
C GLY A 25 11.85 -16.91 -8.07
N LYS A 26 11.84 -17.41 -9.32
CA LYS A 26 13.05 -17.74 -10.08
C LYS A 26 13.47 -16.63 -11.04
N LEU A 27 12.62 -15.62 -11.26
CA LEU A 27 12.87 -14.53 -12.19
C LEU A 27 13.81 -13.49 -11.57
N MET A 28 14.67 -12.94 -12.41
CA MET A 28 15.47 -11.78 -12.03
C MET A 28 14.58 -10.52 -11.96
N PRO A 29 14.93 -9.51 -11.16
CA PRO A 29 14.14 -8.28 -11.06
C PRO A 29 13.84 -7.61 -12.40
N ALA A 30 14.76 -7.70 -13.37
CA ALA A 30 14.59 -7.14 -14.71
C ALA A 30 13.53 -7.88 -15.57
N GLU A 31 13.16 -9.10 -15.19
CA GLU A 31 12.16 -9.92 -15.88
C GLU A 31 10.77 -9.74 -15.31
N LEU A 32 10.64 -9.02 -14.19
CA LEU A 32 9.38 -8.75 -13.52
C LEU A 32 8.69 -7.52 -14.11
N SER A 33 7.36 -7.58 -14.26
CA SER A 33 6.57 -6.38 -14.55
C SER A 33 6.59 -5.39 -13.37
N GLY A 34 6.30 -4.11 -13.62
CA GLY A 34 6.27 -3.10 -12.55
C GLY A 34 5.36 -3.47 -11.37
N GLY A 35 4.19 -4.04 -11.65
CA GLY A 35 3.28 -4.54 -10.62
C GLY A 35 3.86 -5.74 -9.85
N MET A 36 4.55 -6.65 -10.53
CA MET A 36 5.22 -7.78 -9.87
C MET A 36 6.36 -7.31 -8.97
N VAL A 37 7.14 -6.32 -9.39
CA VAL A 37 8.21 -5.73 -8.57
C VAL A 37 7.64 -5.18 -7.25
N LYS A 38 6.51 -4.45 -7.31
CA LYS A 38 5.84 -3.92 -6.11
C LYS A 38 5.32 -5.03 -5.19
N ARG A 39 4.75 -6.09 -5.75
CA ARG A 39 4.30 -7.28 -5.01
C ARG A 39 5.47 -8.03 -4.35
N VAL A 40 6.58 -8.19 -5.03
CA VAL A 40 7.81 -8.78 -4.46
C VAL A 40 8.37 -7.91 -3.34
N ALA A 41 8.37 -6.58 -3.49
CA ALA A 41 8.79 -5.65 -2.44
C ALA A 41 7.88 -5.78 -1.19
N LEU A 42 6.57 -5.91 -1.38
CA LEU A 42 5.61 -6.16 -0.31
C LEU A 42 5.86 -7.52 0.37
N ALA A 43 6.05 -8.61 -0.40
CA ALA A 43 6.39 -9.94 0.14
C ALA A 43 7.68 -9.90 0.98
N ARG A 44 8.68 -9.15 0.54
CA ARG A 44 9.93 -8.94 1.27
C ARG A 44 9.70 -8.21 2.59
N ALA A 45 8.88 -7.16 2.60
CA ALA A 45 8.54 -6.44 3.82
C ALA A 45 7.81 -7.35 4.82
N LEU A 46 6.89 -8.20 4.34
CA LEU A 46 6.14 -9.16 5.15
C LEU A 46 6.97 -10.35 5.63
N ALA A 47 8.18 -10.56 5.11
CA ALA A 47 9.04 -11.68 5.52
C ALA A 47 9.48 -11.59 6.99
N LEU A 48 9.54 -10.38 7.54
CA LEU A 48 9.91 -10.13 8.94
C LEU A 48 8.69 -10.14 9.90
N GLU A 49 7.50 -10.46 9.40
CA GLU A 49 6.25 -10.48 10.18
C GLU A 49 6.02 -9.18 10.97
N PRO A 50 6.06 -8.01 10.30
CA PRO A 50 5.96 -6.72 10.96
C PRO A 50 4.56 -6.49 11.52
N GLU A 51 4.46 -5.70 12.60
CA GLU A 51 3.19 -5.14 13.08
C GLU A 51 2.86 -3.81 12.37
N LEU A 52 3.88 -3.13 11.86
CA LEU A 52 3.79 -1.85 11.15
C LEU A 52 4.39 -1.98 9.75
N LEU A 53 3.59 -1.68 8.74
CA LEU A 53 3.99 -1.63 7.33
C LEU A 53 4.02 -0.19 6.84
N LEU A 54 5.18 0.24 6.33
CA LEU A 54 5.37 1.57 5.75
C LEU A 54 5.41 1.45 4.23
N LEU A 55 4.56 2.19 3.54
CA LEU A 55 4.45 2.21 2.08
C LEU A 55 4.65 3.65 1.56
N ASP A 56 5.58 3.82 0.64
CA ASP A 56 5.83 5.09 -0.03
C ASP A 56 5.44 4.98 -1.50
N GLU A 57 4.41 5.74 -1.91
CA GLU A 57 3.85 5.76 -3.26
C GLU A 57 3.66 4.35 -3.86
N PRO A 58 2.94 3.44 -3.19
CA PRO A 58 2.94 2.03 -3.56
C PRO A 58 2.29 1.75 -4.92
N THR A 59 1.38 2.61 -5.37
CA THR A 59 0.67 2.49 -6.65
C THR A 59 1.26 3.31 -7.78
N ALA A 60 2.29 4.13 -7.51
CA ALA A 60 2.91 4.97 -8.53
C ALA A 60 3.42 4.15 -9.73
N GLY A 61 3.08 4.59 -10.94
CA GLY A 61 3.49 3.93 -12.19
C GLY A 61 2.69 2.66 -12.54
N LEU A 62 1.64 2.34 -11.81
CA LEU A 62 0.68 1.30 -12.18
C LEU A 62 -0.47 1.92 -12.99
N ASP A 63 -1.04 1.12 -13.90
CA ASP A 63 -2.33 1.45 -14.50
C ASP A 63 -3.47 1.35 -13.47
N PRO A 64 -4.65 1.94 -13.73
CA PRO A 64 -5.75 1.98 -12.77
C PRO A 64 -6.18 0.61 -12.23
N ASP A 65 -6.27 -0.39 -13.10
CA ASP A 65 -6.72 -1.74 -12.70
C ASP A 65 -5.69 -2.41 -11.79
N ARG A 66 -4.40 -2.27 -12.09
CA ARG A 66 -3.33 -2.82 -11.26
C ARG A 66 -3.19 -2.07 -9.94
N SER A 67 -3.42 -0.76 -9.96
CA SER A 67 -3.47 0.07 -8.77
C SER A 67 -4.58 -0.40 -7.82
N GLN A 68 -5.80 -0.57 -8.36
CA GLN A 68 -6.94 -1.07 -7.60
C GLN A 68 -6.66 -2.46 -7.00
N ASN A 69 -6.17 -3.41 -7.80
CA ASN A 69 -5.80 -4.75 -7.34
C ASN A 69 -4.71 -4.73 -6.25
N PHE A 70 -3.79 -3.76 -6.28
CA PHE A 70 -2.77 -3.62 -5.25
C PHE A 70 -3.36 -3.04 -3.96
N VAL A 71 -4.27 -2.08 -4.05
CA VAL A 71 -5.00 -1.50 -2.91
C VAL A 71 -5.82 -2.58 -2.20
N GLU A 72 -6.56 -3.39 -2.94
CA GLU A 72 -7.34 -4.51 -2.41
C GLU A 72 -6.44 -5.53 -1.70
N LEU A 73 -5.34 -5.92 -2.32
CA LEU A 73 -4.36 -6.82 -1.72
C LEU A 73 -3.82 -6.29 -0.38
N VAL A 74 -3.44 -5.01 -0.31
CA VAL A 74 -2.93 -4.41 0.94
C VAL A 74 -4.03 -4.38 2.01
N GLY A 75 -5.26 -4.07 1.62
CA GLY A 75 -6.42 -4.10 2.51
C GLY A 75 -6.72 -5.48 3.08
N ASP A 76 -6.64 -6.52 2.24
CA ASP A 76 -6.81 -7.91 2.66
C ASP A 76 -5.72 -8.34 3.65
N LEU A 77 -4.46 -8.07 3.31
CA LEU A 77 -3.32 -8.37 4.18
C LEU A 77 -3.40 -7.63 5.52
N GLN A 78 -3.84 -6.37 5.50
CA GLN A 78 -4.04 -5.58 6.71
C GLN A 78 -5.07 -6.24 7.64
N ARG A 79 -6.20 -6.70 7.09
CA ARG A 79 -7.27 -7.36 7.87
C ARG A 79 -6.85 -8.73 8.38
N GLU A 80 -6.24 -9.53 7.52
CA GLU A 80 -5.88 -10.92 7.84
C GLU A 80 -4.72 -11.02 8.84
N LEU A 81 -3.75 -10.11 8.72
CA LEU A 81 -2.55 -10.12 9.56
C LEU A 81 -2.63 -9.14 10.75
N GLY A 82 -3.67 -8.31 10.82
CA GLY A 82 -3.82 -7.30 11.88
C GLY A 82 -2.76 -6.19 11.79
N LEU A 83 -2.28 -5.85 10.58
CA LEU A 83 -1.23 -4.87 10.39
C LEU A 83 -1.70 -3.45 10.65
N THR A 84 -0.82 -2.63 11.22
CA THR A 84 -0.92 -1.18 11.08
C THR A 84 -0.22 -0.76 9.78
N VAL A 85 -0.94 -0.08 8.89
CA VAL A 85 -0.37 0.41 7.63
C VAL A 85 -0.27 1.93 7.68
N VAL A 86 0.91 2.46 7.43
CA VAL A 86 1.15 3.89 7.20
C VAL A 86 1.60 4.05 5.75
N MET A 87 0.92 4.90 5.01
CA MET A 87 1.18 5.08 3.59
C MET A 87 1.31 6.55 3.24
N VAL A 88 2.30 6.87 2.42
CA VAL A 88 2.42 8.16 1.75
C VAL A 88 1.91 7.98 0.33
N THR A 89 0.96 8.82 -0.08
CA THR A 89 0.44 8.83 -1.46
C THR A 89 -0.19 10.17 -1.81
N HIS A 90 -0.16 10.50 -3.09
CA HIS A 90 -0.94 11.59 -3.68
C HIS A 90 -2.13 11.07 -4.52
N ASP A 91 -2.33 9.76 -4.56
CA ASP A 91 -3.43 9.13 -5.29
C ASP A 91 -4.70 9.03 -4.42
N LEU A 92 -5.73 9.77 -4.81
CA LEU A 92 -7.01 9.82 -4.10
C LEU A 92 -7.74 8.47 -4.09
N HIS A 93 -7.59 7.63 -5.12
CA HIS A 93 -8.22 6.31 -5.15
C HIS A 93 -7.60 5.37 -4.12
N THR A 94 -6.28 5.37 -4.04
CA THR A 94 -5.53 4.61 -3.03
C THR A 94 -5.91 5.07 -1.61
N LEU A 95 -5.97 6.38 -1.38
CA LEU A 95 -6.38 6.96 -0.11
C LEU A 95 -7.82 6.58 0.25
N ALA A 96 -8.75 6.66 -0.72
CA ALA A 96 -10.15 6.30 -0.53
C ALA A 96 -10.31 4.83 -0.09
N GLY A 97 -9.58 3.93 -0.75
CA GLY A 97 -9.71 2.49 -0.54
C GLY A 97 -9.08 1.95 0.75
N LEU A 98 -8.03 2.59 1.27
CA LEU A 98 -7.27 2.07 2.41
C LEU A 98 -7.30 2.94 3.67
N ALA A 99 -7.38 4.28 3.54
CA ALA A 99 -7.20 5.15 4.68
C ALA A 99 -8.43 5.21 5.58
N THR A 100 -8.22 4.97 6.87
CA THR A 100 -9.17 5.29 7.95
C THR A 100 -8.88 6.67 8.53
N HIS A 101 -7.60 7.02 8.67
CA HIS A 101 -7.11 8.30 9.15
C HIS A 101 -6.18 8.91 8.11
N VAL A 102 -6.13 10.21 8.07
CA VAL A 102 -5.31 10.98 7.13
C VAL A 102 -4.50 12.03 7.87
N ALA A 103 -3.22 12.13 7.53
CA ALA A 103 -2.37 13.26 7.89
C ALA A 103 -2.08 14.06 6.62
N VAL A 104 -2.42 15.33 6.60
CA VAL A 104 -2.11 16.23 5.48
C VAL A 104 -0.87 17.01 5.79
N LEU A 105 0.16 16.80 4.97
CA LEU A 105 1.44 17.52 5.09
C LEU A 105 1.48 18.65 4.05
N ALA A 106 1.52 19.87 4.52
CA ALA A 106 1.73 21.07 3.71
C ALA A 106 2.53 22.10 4.50
N ASP A 107 3.17 23.04 3.82
CA ASP A 107 3.96 24.12 4.44
C ASP A 107 4.99 23.61 5.46
N GLN A 108 5.57 22.43 5.21
CA GLN A 108 6.59 21.75 6.03
C GLN A 108 6.07 21.26 7.41
N HIS A 109 4.74 21.19 7.60
CA HIS A 109 4.16 20.65 8.83
C HIS A 109 2.85 19.90 8.55
N ILE A 110 2.35 19.18 9.56
CA ILE A 110 1.04 18.54 9.49
C ILE A 110 -0.02 19.60 9.75
N ILE A 111 -0.80 19.93 8.72
CA ILE A 111 -1.87 20.95 8.79
C ILE A 111 -3.22 20.36 9.22
N ALA A 112 -3.41 19.04 9.07
CA ALA A 112 -4.59 18.34 9.53
C ALA A 112 -4.24 16.86 9.82
N PHE A 113 -4.85 16.29 10.86
CA PHE A 113 -4.72 14.87 11.19
C PHE A 113 -5.99 14.38 11.87
N GLY A 114 -6.51 13.24 11.44
CA GLY A 114 -7.70 12.62 12.03
C GLY A 114 -8.42 11.65 11.11
N PRO A 115 -9.64 11.26 11.47
CA PRO A 115 -10.50 10.46 10.60
C PRO A 115 -10.64 11.09 9.21
N LYS A 116 -10.60 10.27 8.18
CA LYS A 116 -10.64 10.73 6.77
C LYS A 116 -11.75 11.76 6.52
N ALA A 117 -12.97 11.47 6.98
CA ALA A 117 -14.13 12.34 6.75
C ALA A 117 -13.96 13.75 7.39
N GLU A 118 -13.35 13.84 8.55
CA GLU A 118 -13.10 15.11 9.26
C GLU A 118 -12.00 15.92 8.57
N VAL A 119 -10.88 15.28 8.23
CA VAL A 119 -9.74 15.95 7.57
C VAL A 119 -10.15 16.57 6.24
N MET A 120 -11.03 15.91 5.48
CA MET A 120 -11.53 16.43 4.20
C MET A 120 -12.38 17.69 4.35
N THR A 121 -12.83 18.03 5.55
CA THR A 121 -13.66 19.25 5.81
C THR A 121 -12.83 20.44 6.34
N VAL A 122 -11.54 20.25 6.59
CA VAL A 122 -10.66 21.29 7.09
C VAL A 122 -10.60 22.44 6.09
N ASP A 123 -10.82 23.68 6.60
CA ASP A 123 -10.73 24.91 5.81
C ASP A 123 -9.27 25.32 5.60
N HIS A 124 -8.66 24.71 4.59
CA HIS A 124 -7.30 25.02 4.18
C HIS A 124 -7.19 24.93 2.65
N PRO A 125 -6.52 25.87 1.96
CA PRO A 125 -6.43 25.90 0.49
C PRO A 125 -5.92 24.60 -0.11
N PHE A 126 -4.91 23.97 0.50
CA PHE A 126 -4.38 22.68 0.06
C PHE A 126 -5.44 21.57 0.17
N VAL A 127 -6.15 21.47 1.30
CA VAL A 127 -7.20 20.47 1.53
C VAL A 127 -8.32 20.63 0.51
N THR A 128 -8.80 21.86 0.33
CA THR A 128 -9.85 22.19 -0.62
C THR A 128 -9.42 21.90 -2.06
N GLY A 129 -8.18 22.22 -2.43
CA GLY A 129 -7.64 21.95 -3.77
C GLY A 129 -7.45 20.46 -4.03
N PHE A 130 -6.92 19.72 -3.06
CA PHE A 130 -6.60 18.30 -3.21
C PHE A 130 -7.85 17.41 -3.21
N PHE A 131 -8.79 17.63 -2.28
CA PHE A 131 -9.99 16.81 -2.13
C PHE A 131 -11.21 17.37 -2.87
N GLY A 132 -11.19 18.63 -3.32
CA GLY A 132 -12.38 19.37 -3.75
C GLY A 132 -13.18 18.75 -4.89
N ALA A 133 -12.52 18.19 -5.90
CA ALA A 133 -13.17 17.61 -7.08
C ALA A 133 -13.79 16.22 -6.81
N ASP A 134 -13.20 15.43 -5.92
CA ASP A 134 -13.56 14.03 -5.68
C ASP A 134 -14.16 13.75 -4.29
N ARG A 135 -14.48 14.80 -3.54
CA ARG A 135 -15.00 14.71 -2.17
C ARG A 135 -16.17 13.72 -2.01
N ARG A 136 -17.06 13.65 -3.01
CA ARG A 136 -18.23 12.76 -3.02
C ARG A 136 -17.92 11.29 -3.26
N LYS A 137 -16.74 10.98 -3.82
CA LYS A 137 -16.31 9.61 -4.10
C LYS A 137 -15.49 9.00 -2.95
N LEU A 138 -15.05 9.84 -2.03
CA LEU A 138 -14.14 9.47 -0.93
C LEU A 138 -14.88 9.22 0.41
N LEU A 139 -16.14 9.63 0.51
CA LEU A 139 -17.06 9.40 1.64
C LEU A 139 -17.95 8.19 1.36
#